data_6954e9805079bf39d73c8545b7dbf0ae
#
_entry.id   6954e9805079bf39d73c8545b7dbf0ae
#
_cell.length_a   1.000
_cell.length_b   1.000
_cell.length_c   1.000
_cell.angle_alpha   90.00
_cell.angle_beta   90.00
_cell.angle_gamma   90.00
#
_symmetry.space_group_name_H-M   'P 1'
#
loop_
_entity.id
_entity.type
_entity.pdbx_description
1 polymer ?
#
loop_
_entity_poly.entity_id
_entity_poly.type
_entity_poly.pdbx_seq_one_letter_code
_entity_poly.pdbx_strand_id
1 'polypeptide(L)'
;MTNQNNTTDKNVNLLDTVRRLHFVGIGGSGMCPMAEILHHKDYIITGSDINESDTLARIRSYGIPVHMGHRAENIGDAEVVVYTAAAKQDNPELVAARAK
;
A
#
# COMPACT_ATOMS: atom_id res chain seq x y z
N MET A 1 -16.20 -3.93 -26.45
CA MET A 1 -16.30 -3.87 -25.91
C MET A 1 -16.48 -3.46 -25.37
N THR A 2 -16.74 -3.07 -25.47
CA THR A 2 -16.80 -2.56 -24.90
C THR A 2 -17.26 -2.47 -24.11
N ASN A 3 -17.79 -2.45 -23.76
CA ASN A 3 -18.17 -2.30 -22.82
C ASN A 3 -18.19 -3.02 -21.90
N GLN A 4 -18.74 -3.70 -22.11
CA GLN A 4 -18.65 -4.71 -21.21
C GLN A 4 -17.57 -4.53 -20.30
N ASN A 5 -16.79 -4.09 -20.74
CA ASN A 5 -15.59 -3.77 -20.03
C ASN A 5 -15.75 -2.63 -19.09
N ASN A 6 -16.93 -2.09 -18.96
CA ASN A 6 -17.13 -0.90 -18.16
C ASN A 6 -16.70 -1.06 -16.72
N THR A 7 -16.98 -2.22 -16.12
CA THR A 7 -16.57 -2.45 -14.73
C THR A 7 -15.06 -2.49 -14.60
N THR A 8 -14.41 -3.20 -15.52
CA THR A 8 -12.96 -3.27 -15.54
C THR A 8 -12.37 -1.90 -15.78
N ASP A 9 -12.96 -1.15 -16.69
CA ASP A 9 -12.50 0.19 -17.01
C ASP A 9 -12.59 1.11 -15.79
N LYS A 10 -13.66 1.00 -15.02
CA LYS A 10 -13.82 1.78 -13.81
C LYS A 10 -12.71 1.48 -12.81
N ASN A 11 -12.36 0.20 -12.65
CA ASN A 11 -11.29 -0.16 -11.74
C ASN A 11 -9.96 0.39 -12.20
N VAL A 12 -9.69 0.31 -13.48
CA VAL A 12 -8.47 0.85 -14.04
C VAL A 12 -8.43 2.36 -13.86
N ASN A 13 -9.54 3.03 -14.12
CA ASN A 13 -9.61 4.47 -13.96
C ASN A 13 -9.40 4.91 -12.52
N LEU A 14 -9.93 4.15 -11.57
CA LEU A 14 -9.72 4.45 -10.17
C LEU A 14 -8.24 4.41 -9.82
N LEU A 15 -7.53 3.38 -10.28
CA LEU A 15 -6.10 3.28 -10.05
C LEU A 15 -5.32 4.37 -10.77
N ASP A 16 -5.80 4.78 -11.94
CA ASP A 16 -5.13 5.85 -12.68
C ASP A 16 -5.25 7.21 -12.01
N THR A 17 -6.27 7.41 -11.19
CA THR A 17 -6.48 8.69 -10.51
C THR A 17 -5.74 8.79 -9.20
N VAL A 18 -5.23 7.66 -8.65
CA VAL A 18 -4.48 7.70 -7.41
C VAL A 18 -3.00 7.58 -7.72
N ARG A 19 -2.18 8.13 -6.85
CA ARG A 19 -0.73 8.10 -7.01
C ARG A 19 -0.04 7.58 -5.78
N ARG A 20 -0.62 7.77 -4.61
CA ARG A 20 0.05 7.50 -3.34
C ARG A 20 -0.65 6.39 -2.61
N LEU A 21 0.08 5.31 -2.37
CA LEU A 21 -0.45 4.15 -1.66
C LEU A 21 0.44 3.85 -0.46
N HIS A 22 -0.19 3.48 0.64
CA HIS A 22 0.51 3.06 1.83
C HIS A 22 0.15 1.60 2.13
N PHE A 23 1.17 0.77 2.33
CA PHE A 23 0.99 -0.66 2.57
C PHE A 23 1.24 -0.98 4.03
N VAL A 24 0.22 -1.43 4.73
CA VAL A 24 0.33 -1.86 6.13
C VAL A 24 0.84 -3.30 6.14
N GLY A 25 2.02 -3.52 6.69
CA GLY A 25 2.67 -4.82 6.67
C GLY A 25 3.32 -5.10 5.32
N ILE A 26 4.05 -4.14 4.79
CA ILE A 26 4.59 -4.19 3.42
C ILE A 26 5.55 -5.35 3.19
N GLY A 27 6.14 -5.91 4.26
CA GLY A 27 7.04 -7.06 4.15
C GLY A 27 6.32 -8.39 4.05
N GLY A 28 5.00 -8.41 4.11
CA GLY A 28 4.24 -9.65 4.01
C GLY A 28 4.33 -10.28 2.63
N SER A 29 4.14 -11.61 2.57
CA SER A 29 4.38 -12.37 1.34
C SER A 29 3.49 -11.94 0.18
N GLY A 30 2.27 -11.50 0.44
CA GLY A 30 1.38 -11.02 -0.61
C GLY A 30 1.51 -9.53 -0.86
N MET A 31 2.01 -8.79 0.11
CA MET A 31 2.10 -7.33 0.04
C MET A 31 3.33 -6.88 -0.74
N CYS A 32 4.47 -7.51 -0.48
CA CYS A 32 5.71 -7.13 -1.11
C CYS A 32 5.65 -7.19 -2.63
N PRO A 33 5.20 -8.30 -3.26
CA PRO A 33 5.13 -8.34 -4.72
C PRO A 33 4.21 -7.27 -5.29
N MET A 34 3.09 -7.00 -4.63
CA MET A 34 2.16 -5.97 -5.10
C MET A 34 2.81 -4.60 -5.05
N ALA A 35 3.49 -4.30 -3.94
CA ALA A 35 4.17 -3.01 -3.81
C ALA A 35 5.25 -2.85 -4.87
N GLU A 36 5.99 -3.91 -5.17
CA GLU A 36 7.02 -3.87 -6.19
C GLU A 36 6.45 -3.58 -7.57
N ILE A 37 5.35 -4.25 -7.91
CA ILE A 37 4.71 -4.06 -9.21
C ILE A 37 4.24 -2.61 -9.35
N LEU A 38 3.57 -2.09 -8.33
CA LEU A 38 3.04 -0.74 -8.39
C LEU A 38 4.16 0.30 -8.39
N HIS A 39 5.23 0.03 -7.65
CA HIS A 39 6.39 0.92 -7.67
C HIS A 39 6.95 1.04 -9.10
N HIS A 40 7.06 -0.09 -9.80
CA HIS A 40 7.58 -0.08 -11.18
C HIS A 40 6.62 0.59 -12.16
N LYS A 41 5.36 0.78 -11.76
CA LYS A 41 4.37 1.51 -12.56
C LYS A 41 4.28 2.98 -12.15
N ASP A 42 5.28 3.45 -11.42
CA ASP A 42 5.42 4.86 -11.03
C ASP A 42 4.42 5.35 -9.99
N TYR A 43 3.81 4.44 -9.25
CA TYR A 43 3.04 4.84 -8.08
C TYR A 43 4.00 5.20 -6.94
N ILE A 44 3.57 6.11 -6.11
CA ILE A 44 4.34 6.53 -4.93
C ILE A 44 3.93 5.61 -3.79
N ILE A 45 4.86 4.79 -3.33
CA ILE A 45 4.59 3.74 -2.36
C ILE A 45 5.28 4.07 -1.05
N THR A 46 4.56 3.89 0.04
CA THR A 46 5.14 3.86 1.39
C THR A 46 4.63 2.61 2.08
N GLY A 47 5.25 2.25 3.18
CA GLY A 47 4.80 1.08 3.91
C GLY A 47 5.21 1.12 5.36
N SER A 48 4.66 0.20 6.12
CA SER A 48 5.02 -0.01 7.52
C SER A 48 5.12 -1.49 7.81
N ASP A 49 5.89 -1.83 8.81
CA ASP A 49 5.99 -3.20 9.30
C ASP A 49 6.51 -3.15 10.73
N ILE A 50 6.37 -4.27 11.45
CA ILE A 50 6.87 -4.36 12.82
C ILE A 50 8.08 -5.26 12.91
N ASN A 51 8.39 -6.03 11.88
CA ASN A 51 9.49 -6.99 11.88
C ASN A 51 10.46 -6.67 10.75
N GLU A 52 11.71 -6.46 11.11
CA GLU A 52 12.75 -6.27 10.10
C GLU A 52 12.98 -7.59 9.36
N SER A 53 13.28 -7.52 8.07
CA SER A 53 13.49 -8.71 7.26
C SER A 53 14.28 -8.37 6.00
N ASP A 54 14.79 -9.41 5.34
CA ASP A 54 15.44 -9.23 4.04
C ASP A 54 14.49 -8.65 3.00
N THR A 55 13.21 -9.00 3.12
CA THR A 55 12.18 -8.46 2.25
C THR A 55 12.08 -6.95 2.38
N LEU A 56 12.10 -6.44 3.62
CA LEU A 56 12.08 -5.00 3.84
C LEU A 56 13.34 -4.32 3.30
N ALA A 57 14.48 -4.97 3.47
CA ALA A 57 15.73 -4.42 2.93
C ALA A 57 15.63 -4.28 1.41
N ARG A 58 15.06 -5.27 0.74
CA ARG A 58 14.87 -5.21 -0.71
C ARG A 58 13.92 -4.08 -1.10
N ILE A 59 12.81 -3.94 -0.37
CA ILE A 59 11.87 -2.86 -0.65
C ILE A 59 12.52 -1.50 -0.49
N ARG A 60 13.30 -1.32 0.56
CA ARG A 60 14.02 -0.06 0.77
C ARG A 60 15.02 0.22 -0.33
N SER A 61 15.59 -0.83 -0.93
CA SER A 61 16.56 -0.64 -2.00
C SER A 61 15.96 0.01 -3.24
N TYR A 62 14.64 -0.07 -3.40
CA TYR A 62 13.95 0.61 -4.50
C TYR A 62 13.66 2.08 -4.19
N GLY A 63 13.99 2.54 -2.99
CA GLY A 63 13.67 3.90 -2.59
C GLY A 63 12.30 4.03 -1.93
N ILE A 64 11.66 2.92 -1.60
CA ILE A 64 10.36 2.94 -0.93
C ILE A 64 10.56 3.17 0.56
N PRO A 65 9.98 4.23 1.15
CA PRO A 65 10.09 4.46 2.58
C PRO A 65 9.32 3.39 3.36
N VAL A 66 9.97 2.80 4.36
CA VAL A 66 9.35 1.83 5.25
C VAL A 66 9.48 2.32 6.67
N HIS A 67 8.34 2.49 7.33
CA HIS A 67 8.30 2.88 8.73
C HIS A 67 8.25 1.64 9.61
N MET A 68 9.09 1.61 10.64
CA MET A 68 9.06 0.51 11.60
C MET A 68 8.09 0.88 12.70
N GLY A 69 7.12 -0.01 12.95
CA GLY A 69 6.03 0.25 13.89
C GLY A 69 4.85 0.89 13.19
N HIS A 70 3.65 0.64 13.73
CA HIS A 70 2.42 1.17 13.16
C HIS A 70 1.99 2.42 13.92
N ARG A 71 1.81 3.52 13.20
CA ARG A 71 1.37 4.80 13.76
C ARG A 71 0.44 5.49 12.77
N ALA A 72 -0.51 6.25 13.31
CA ALA A 72 -1.46 6.96 12.47
C ALA A 72 -0.78 7.85 11.42
N GLU A 73 0.27 8.53 11.80
CA GLU A 73 0.95 9.47 10.91
C GLU A 73 1.68 8.79 9.75
N ASN A 74 1.90 7.48 9.83
CA ASN A 74 2.59 6.76 8.76
C ASN A 74 1.81 6.79 7.44
N ILE A 75 0.50 6.92 7.49
CA ILE A 75 -0.28 6.95 6.25
C ILE A 75 -0.07 8.24 5.47
N GLY A 76 0.37 9.30 6.16
CA GLY A 76 0.67 10.56 5.49
C GLY A 76 -0.44 11.03 4.57
N ASP A 77 -0.08 11.34 3.34
CA ASP A 77 -1.02 11.79 2.33
C ASP A 77 -1.45 10.65 1.38
N ALA A 78 -1.35 9.40 1.84
CA ALA A 78 -1.77 8.26 1.02
C ALA A 78 -3.24 8.38 0.63
N GLU A 79 -3.51 8.08 -0.64
CA GLU A 79 -4.86 8.09 -1.17
C GLU A 79 -5.53 6.73 -1.00
N VAL A 80 -4.73 5.67 -0.91
CA VAL A 80 -5.21 4.31 -0.70
C VAL A 80 -4.32 3.66 0.35
N VAL A 81 -4.93 2.96 1.29
CA VAL A 81 -4.22 2.17 2.29
C VAL A 81 -4.53 0.70 2.03
N VAL A 82 -3.49 -0.08 1.75
CA VAL A 82 -3.61 -1.49 1.42
C VAL A 82 -3.23 -2.32 2.65
N TYR A 83 -4.06 -3.29 2.99
CA TYR A 83 -3.80 -4.15 4.14
C TYR A 83 -4.38 -5.54 3.87
N THR A 84 -3.99 -6.50 4.70
CA THR A 84 -4.50 -7.87 4.58
C THR A 84 -5.42 -8.17 5.74
N ALA A 85 -6.12 -9.31 5.65
CA ALA A 85 -6.99 -9.77 6.73
C ALA A 85 -6.22 -10.02 8.03
N ALA A 86 -4.90 -10.19 7.95
CA ALA A 86 -4.09 -10.38 9.15
C ALA A 86 -3.93 -9.09 9.96
N ALA A 87 -4.16 -7.93 9.37
CA ALA A 87 -4.06 -6.67 10.09
C ALA A 87 -5.24 -6.55 11.05
N LYS A 88 -4.96 -6.09 12.27
CA LYS A 88 -6.00 -5.93 13.27
C LYS A 88 -6.81 -4.67 12.98
N GLN A 89 -8.11 -4.73 13.27
CA GLN A 89 -8.98 -3.60 12.99
C GLN A 89 -8.64 -2.37 13.82
N ASP A 90 -7.99 -2.54 14.96
CA ASP A 90 -7.56 -1.42 15.79
C ASP A 90 -6.14 -0.93 15.46
N ASN A 91 -5.54 -1.45 14.40
CA ASN A 91 -4.25 -0.94 13.94
C ASN A 91 -4.37 0.57 13.72
N PRO A 92 -3.49 1.39 14.30
CA PRO A 92 -3.64 2.84 14.24
C PRO A 92 -3.64 3.38 12.81
N GLU A 93 -2.97 2.72 11.89
CA GLU A 93 -2.96 3.16 10.49
C GLU A 93 -4.30 2.91 9.83
N LEU A 94 -4.97 1.79 10.17
CA LEU A 94 -6.29 1.51 9.63
C LEU A 94 -7.33 2.45 10.25
N VAL A 95 -7.22 2.73 11.54
CA VAL A 95 -8.11 3.67 12.19
C VAL A 95 -7.98 5.05 11.54
N ALA A 96 -6.75 5.49 11.30
CA ALA A 96 -6.51 6.78 10.68
C ALA A 96 -7.05 6.82 9.25
N ALA A 97 -6.90 5.73 8.51
CA ALA A 97 -7.40 5.66 7.13
C ALA A 97 -8.91 5.80 7.07
N ARG A 98 -9.61 5.14 8.00
CA ARG A 98 -11.08 5.21 8.03
C ARG A 98 -11.58 6.59 8.40
N ALA A 99 -10.79 7.35 9.15
CA ALA A 99 -11.18 8.70 9.57
C ALA A 99 -11.07 9.71 8.44
N LYS A 100 -10.40 9.35 7.39
CA LYS A 100 -10.31 10.18 6.20
C LYS A 100 -11.41 9.82 5.22
#